data_4ae23800b840e3af161b7a8f5959c4c6
#
_entry.id   4ae23800b840e3af161b7a8f5959c4c6
#
_cell.length_a   1.000
_cell.length_b   1.000
_cell.length_c   1.000
_cell.angle_alpha   90.00
_cell.angle_beta   90.00
_cell.angle_gamma   90.00
#
_symmetry.space_group_name_H-M   'P 1'
#
loop_
_entity.id
_entity.type
_entity.pdbx_description
1 polymer ?
#
loop_
_entity_poly.entity_id
_entity_poly.type
_entity_poly.pdbx_seq_one_letter_code
_entity_poly.pdbx_strand_id
1 'polypeptide(L)'
;MDREKFAELVREALDDLPPIFRKKLYNIQVVVEERPVEKGSLLGLYQGVPFKHRGVWYGNVLPDRITLFKSNIERISRTDEEIKVWVREVLIHEIGHYFGFSEADLRRLKSS
;
A
#
# COMPACT_ATOMS: atom_id res chain seq x y z
N MET A 1 19.01 -4.23 2.73
CA MET A 1 18.54 -3.21 3.72
C MET A 1 17.81 -3.91 4.84
N ASP A 2 17.99 -3.48 6.06
CA ASP A 2 17.28 -4.11 7.16
C ASP A 2 15.82 -3.64 7.24
N ARG A 3 15.05 -4.36 8.03
CA ARG A 3 13.60 -4.12 8.12
C ARG A 3 13.26 -2.78 8.76
N GLU A 4 14.05 -2.34 9.73
CA GLU A 4 13.83 -1.05 10.37
C GLU A 4 14.03 0.11 9.42
N LYS A 5 15.08 0.04 8.62
CA LYS A 5 15.35 1.07 7.62
C LYS A 5 14.24 1.11 6.57
N PHE A 6 13.80 -0.06 6.11
CA PHE A 6 12.71 -0.13 5.15
C PHE A 6 11.43 0.47 5.76
N ALA A 7 11.13 0.14 7.01
CA ALA A 7 9.95 0.69 7.70
C ALA A 7 10.01 2.22 7.82
N GLU A 8 11.20 2.79 8.03
CA GLU A 8 11.37 4.24 8.02
C GLU A 8 11.01 4.83 6.67
N LEU A 9 11.49 4.22 5.61
CA LEU A 9 11.20 4.69 4.24
C LEU A 9 9.70 4.58 3.95
N VAL A 10 9.05 3.55 4.46
CA VAL A 10 7.60 3.40 4.34
C VAL A 10 6.88 4.55 5.05
N ARG A 11 7.30 4.90 6.25
CA ARG A 11 6.71 6.02 6.99
C ARG A 11 6.87 7.33 6.24
N GLU A 12 8.04 7.57 5.68
CA GLU A 12 8.29 8.76 4.87
C GLU A 12 7.40 8.79 3.64
N ALA A 13 7.24 7.64 2.97
CA ALA A 13 6.37 7.55 1.80
C ALA A 13 4.90 7.81 2.18
N LEU A 14 4.46 7.32 3.33
CA LEU A 14 3.11 7.57 3.81
C LEU A 14 2.86 9.06 4.05
N ASP A 15 3.84 9.76 4.60
CA ASP A 15 3.73 11.20 4.84
C ASP A 15 3.66 12.00 3.54
N ASP A 16 4.22 11.46 2.47
CA ASP A 16 4.23 12.13 1.16
C ASP A 16 3.00 11.82 0.30
N LEU A 17 2.09 10.98 0.78
CA LEU A 17 0.89 10.66 0.01
C LEU A 17 -0.03 11.89 -0.12
N PRO A 18 -0.70 12.05 -1.28
CA PRO A 18 -1.73 13.07 -1.39
C PRO A 18 -2.79 12.90 -0.30
N PRO A 19 -3.36 13.99 0.23
CA PRO A 19 -4.30 13.92 1.35
C PRO A 19 -5.47 12.97 1.16
N ILE A 20 -5.98 12.84 -0.07
CA ILE A 20 -7.10 11.93 -0.33
C ILE A 20 -6.75 10.49 -0.02
N PHE A 21 -5.49 10.08 -0.30
CA PHE A 21 -5.05 8.72 -0.01
C PHE A 21 -4.72 8.52 1.46
N ARG A 22 -4.13 9.53 2.11
CA ARG A 22 -3.85 9.46 3.54
C ARG A 22 -5.13 9.28 4.36
N LYS A 23 -6.20 9.96 3.98
CA LYS A 23 -7.50 9.84 4.65
C LYS A 23 -8.05 8.42 4.55
N LYS A 24 -7.84 7.77 3.40
CA LYS A 24 -8.34 6.42 3.20
C LYS A 24 -7.55 5.37 3.99
N LEU A 25 -6.34 5.69 4.41
CA LEU A 25 -5.53 4.79 5.22
C LEU A 25 -5.95 4.73 6.69
N TYR A 26 -6.89 5.54 7.11
CA TYR A 26 -7.28 5.65 8.52
C TYR A 26 -7.56 4.30 9.17
N ASN A 27 -8.28 3.41 8.47
CA ASN A 27 -8.62 2.08 8.98
C ASN A 27 -7.89 0.96 8.27
N ILE A 28 -6.75 1.25 7.67
CA ILE A 28 -5.98 0.28 6.93
C ILE A 28 -4.62 0.10 7.61
N GLN A 29 -4.29 -1.15 7.92
CA GLN A 29 -2.99 -1.48 8.48
C GLN A 29 -1.99 -1.68 7.35
N VAL A 30 -0.84 -1.02 7.44
CA VAL A 30 0.23 -1.21 6.46
C VAL A 30 1.30 -2.06 7.13
N VAL A 31 1.59 -3.22 6.54
CA VAL A 31 2.58 -4.16 7.09
C VAL A 31 3.63 -4.46 6.04
N VAL A 32 4.80 -4.86 6.52
CA VAL A 32 5.93 -5.21 5.66
C VAL A 32 6.21 -6.70 5.82
N GLU A 33 6.21 -7.41 4.70
CA GLU A 33 6.63 -8.81 4.65
C GLU A 33 7.84 -8.91 3.75
N GLU A 34 8.66 -9.91 3.97
CA GLU A 34 9.87 -10.07 3.19
C GLU A 34 9.54 -10.46 1.75
N ARG A 35 8.72 -11.47 1.56
CA ARG A 35 8.33 -12.00 0.25
C ARG A 35 6.89 -12.48 0.26
N PRO A 36 6.22 -12.52 -0.91
CA PRO A 36 4.92 -13.15 -0.99
C PRO A 36 5.02 -14.64 -0.63
N VAL A 37 3.96 -15.17 -0.01
CA VAL A 37 3.88 -16.60 0.30
C VAL A 37 4.01 -17.41 -0.98
N GLU A 38 3.34 -16.98 -2.04
CA GLU A 38 3.49 -17.60 -3.34
C GLU A 38 4.61 -16.89 -4.10
N LYS A 39 5.30 -17.64 -4.97
CA LYS A 39 6.34 -17.03 -5.79
C LYS A 39 5.74 -16.01 -6.71
N GLY A 40 6.39 -14.86 -6.85
CA GLY A 40 5.94 -13.83 -7.74
C GLY A 40 6.63 -12.52 -7.49
N SER A 41 6.30 -11.57 -8.36
CA SER A 41 6.90 -10.23 -8.35
C SER A 41 5.98 -9.17 -7.76
N LEU A 42 4.95 -9.57 -7.04
CA LEU A 42 4.05 -8.62 -6.40
C LEU A 42 4.82 -7.67 -5.49
N LEU A 43 4.55 -6.40 -5.62
CA LEU A 43 5.17 -5.38 -4.78
C LEU A 43 4.33 -5.13 -3.52
N GLY A 44 3.01 -5.35 -3.62
CA GLY A 44 2.11 -5.19 -2.50
C GLY A 44 0.80 -5.91 -2.75
N LEU A 45 -0.02 -6.00 -1.70
CA LEU A 45 -1.29 -6.71 -1.78
C LEU A 45 -2.27 -6.11 -0.78
N TYR A 46 -3.45 -5.72 -1.26
CA TYR A 46 -4.55 -5.30 -0.39
C TYR A 46 -5.32 -6.53 0.06
N GLN A 47 -5.54 -6.65 1.36
CA GLN A 47 -6.34 -7.71 1.93
C GLN A 47 -7.40 -7.10 2.84
N GLY A 48 -8.65 -7.37 2.55
CA GLY A 48 -9.74 -6.84 3.34
C GLY A 48 -11.07 -7.30 2.77
N VAL A 49 -12.14 -6.96 3.48
CA VAL A 49 -13.48 -7.26 3.03
C VAL A 49 -13.95 -6.10 2.17
N PRO A 50 -14.35 -6.34 0.93
CA PRO A 50 -14.88 -5.27 0.08
C PRO A 50 -16.00 -4.54 0.81
N PHE A 51 -16.04 -3.23 0.69
CA PHE A 51 -16.97 -2.39 1.43
C PHE A 51 -18.43 -2.88 1.30
N LYS A 52 -18.81 -3.26 0.09
CA LYS A 52 -20.18 -3.74 -0.20
C LYS A 52 -20.54 -5.06 0.49
N HIS A 53 -19.55 -5.79 0.98
CA HIS A 53 -19.78 -7.07 1.65
C HIS A 53 -19.71 -6.98 3.16
N ARG A 54 -19.49 -5.78 3.70
CA ARG A 54 -19.45 -5.57 5.13
C ARG A 54 -20.88 -5.48 5.65
N GLY A 55 -21.25 -6.41 6.52
CA GLY A 55 -22.57 -6.46 7.10
C GLY A 55 -22.55 -6.08 8.57
N VAL A 56 -23.61 -6.45 9.26
CA VAL A 56 -23.79 -6.14 10.69
C VAL A 56 -22.73 -6.76 11.59
N TRP A 57 -22.01 -7.74 11.08
CA TRP A 57 -20.99 -8.46 11.85
C TRP A 57 -19.63 -7.81 11.82
N TYR A 58 -19.48 -6.74 11.06
CA TYR A 58 -18.15 -6.23 10.79
C TYR A 58 -17.46 -5.64 12.03
N GLY A 59 -18.15 -5.44 13.12
CA GLY A 59 -17.52 -5.06 14.38
C GLY A 59 -16.51 -6.06 14.89
N ASN A 60 -16.57 -7.30 14.42
CA ASN A 60 -15.62 -8.35 14.77
C ASN A 60 -14.64 -8.67 13.66
N VAL A 61 -14.64 -7.90 12.58
CA VAL A 61 -13.79 -8.12 11.42
C VAL A 61 -12.45 -7.44 11.66
N LEU A 62 -11.36 -8.14 11.27
CA LEU A 62 -10.03 -7.57 11.32
C LEU A 62 -9.94 -6.36 10.40
N PRO A 63 -9.12 -5.36 10.74
CA PRO A 63 -8.94 -4.20 9.86
C PRO A 63 -8.38 -4.64 8.51
N ASP A 64 -8.68 -3.85 7.48
CA ASP A 64 -8.09 -4.05 6.16
C ASP A 64 -6.58 -3.87 6.26
N ARG A 65 -5.86 -4.51 5.36
CA ARG A 65 -4.40 -4.51 5.42
C ARG A 65 -3.81 -4.40 4.02
N ILE A 66 -2.78 -3.57 3.90
CA ILE A 66 -1.93 -3.55 2.72
C ILE A 66 -0.58 -4.11 3.14
N THR A 67 -0.14 -5.16 2.45
CA THR A 67 1.17 -5.75 2.68
C THR A 67 2.13 -5.25 1.62
N LEU A 68 3.30 -4.78 2.05
CA LEU A 68 4.38 -4.38 1.14
C LEU A 68 5.45 -5.46 1.17
N PHE A 69 5.89 -5.91 0.01
CA PHE A 69 6.89 -6.98 -0.10
C PHE A 69 8.26 -6.37 -0.31
N LYS A 70 8.99 -6.31 0.79
CA LYS A 70 10.28 -5.64 0.89
C LYS A 70 11.29 -6.10 -0.17
N SER A 71 11.50 -7.41 -0.28
CA SER A 71 12.48 -7.94 -1.23
C SER A 71 12.17 -7.59 -2.68
N ASN A 72 10.89 -7.64 -3.03
CA ASN A 72 10.49 -7.33 -4.41
C ASN A 72 10.66 -5.84 -4.72
N ILE A 73 10.32 -4.98 -3.75
CA ILE A 73 10.51 -3.54 -3.94
C ILE A 73 11.99 -3.20 -4.03
N GLU A 74 12.82 -3.80 -3.17
CA GLU A 74 14.27 -3.57 -3.21
C GLU A 74 14.88 -4.01 -4.54
N ARG A 75 14.39 -5.12 -5.10
CA ARG A 75 14.93 -5.67 -6.34
C ARG A 75 14.82 -4.70 -7.52
N ILE A 76 13.76 -3.88 -7.54
CA ILE A 76 13.53 -2.93 -8.63
C ILE A 76 13.97 -1.51 -8.28
N SER A 77 14.60 -1.35 -7.12
CA SER A 77 15.03 -0.02 -6.64
C SER A 77 16.55 0.01 -6.52
N ARG A 78 17.13 1.16 -6.84
CA ARG A 78 18.59 1.37 -6.75
C ARG A 78 18.97 2.26 -5.59
N THR A 79 18.03 3.08 -5.10
CA THR A 79 18.31 4.06 -4.05
C THR A 79 17.16 4.06 -3.06
N ASP A 80 17.40 4.63 -1.88
CA ASP A 80 16.37 4.80 -0.87
C ASP A 80 15.22 5.65 -1.40
N GLU A 81 15.53 6.67 -2.21
CA GLU A 81 14.50 7.51 -2.80
C GLU A 81 13.60 6.72 -3.75
N GLU A 82 14.19 5.81 -4.53
CA GLU A 82 13.40 4.94 -5.41
C GLU A 82 12.51 4.01 -4.62
N ILE A 83 12.98 3.51 -3.49
CA ILE A 83 12.15 2.68 -2.60
C ILE A 83 10.93 3.46 -2.15
N LYS A 84 11.11 4.71 -1.71
CA LYS A 84 9.99 5.55 -1.29
C LYS A 84 9.00 5.79 -2.43
N VAL A 85 9.51 6.03 -3.63
CA VAL A 85 8.65 6.22 -4.81
C VAL A 85 7.82 4.97 -5.07
N TRP A 86 8.45 3.79 -5.06
CA TRP A 86 7.73 2.55 -5.31
C TRP A 86 6.72 2.23 -4.21
N VAL A 87 7.08 2.47 -2.95
CA VAL A 87 6.14 2.28 -1.84
C VAL A 87 4.92 3.16 -2.03
N ARG A 88 5.13 4.43 -2.37
CA ARG A 88 4.03 5.36 -2.61
C ARG A 88 3.14 4.88 -3.77
N GLU A 89 3.76 4.48 -4.89
CA GLU A 89 3.02 4.00 -6.05
C GLU A 89 2.18 2.76 -5.73
N VAL A 90 2.74 1.83 -4.97
CA VAL A 90 2.03 0.63 -4.56
C VAL A 90 0.82 0.98 -3.69
N LEU A 91 1.03 1.86 -2.71
CA LEU A 91 -0.05 2.28 -1.82
C LEU A 91 -1.18 2.96 -2.59
N ILE A 92 -0.85 3.88 -3.48
CA ILE A 92 -1.84 4.58 -4.31
C ILE A 92 -2.61 3.57 -5.17
N HIS A 93 -1.89 2.65 -5.78
CA HIS A 93 -2.48 1.66 -6.68
C HIS A 93 -3.46 0.73 -5.94
N GLU A 94 -3.03 0.18 -4.81
CA GLU A 94 -3.85 -0.75 -4.04
C GLU A 94 -5.06 -0.05 -3.41
N ILE A 95 -4.87 1.13 -2.85
CA ILE A 95 -5.97 1.93 -2.31
C ILE A 95 -6.95 2.29 -3.43
N GLY A 96 -6.39 2.70 -4.56
CA GLY A 96 -7.19 3.10 -5.70
C GLY A 96 -8.11 1.99 -6.19
N HIS A 97 -7.56 0.80 -6.35
CA HIS A 97 -8.37 -0.34 -6.80
C HIS A 97 -9.46 -0.70 -5.79
N TYR A 98 -9.12 -0.68 -4.52
CA TYR A 98 -10.10 -0.99 -3.48
C TYR A 98 -11.27 -0.01 -3.50
N PHE A 99 -11.01 1.26 -3.73
CA PHE A 99 -12.05 2.30 -3.75
C PHE A 99 -12.62 2.56 -5.16
N GLY A 100 -12.22 1.75 -6.14
CA GLY A 100 -12.82 1.81 -7.47
C GLY A 100 -12.29 2.91 -8.38
N PHE A 101 -11.13 3.49 -8.07
CA PHE A 101 -10.53 4.48 -8.96
C PHE A 101 -9.98 3.80 -10.20
N SER A 102 -10.21 4.41 -11.37
CA SER A 102 -9.62 3.97 -12.62
C SER A 102 -8.16 4.42 -12.69
N GLU A 103 -7.40 3.85 -13.63
CA GLU A 103 -6.02 4.29 -13.88
C GLU A 103 -5.97 5.78 -14.23
N ALA A 104 -6.96 6.27 -14.99
CA ALA A 104 -7.04 7.68 -15.35
C ALA A 104 -7.27 8.54 -14.10
N ASP A 105 -8.15 8.09 -13.20
CA ASP A 105 -8.40 8.78 -11.94
C ASP A 105 -7.14 8.86 -11.09
N LEU A 106 -6.40 7.74 -11.00
CA LEU A 106 -5.18 7.68 -10.21
C LEU A 106 -4.11 8.62 -10.75
N ARG A 107 -3.95 8.67 -12.05
CA ARG A 107 -2.98 9.60 -12.66
C ARG A 107 -3.34 11.04 -12.37
N ARG A 108 -4.62 11.40 -12.47
CA ARG A 108 -5.09 12.74 -12.18
C ARG A 108 -4.87 13.11 -10.72
N LEU A 109 -5.17 12.19 -9.80
CA LEU A 109 -5.02 12.44 -8.37
C LEU A 109 -3.56 12.55 -7.95
N LYS A 110 -2.68 11.81 -8.60
CA LYS A 110 -1.23 11.89 -8.31
C LYS A 110 -0.64 13.21 -8.75
N SER A 111 -1.24 13.86 -9.75
CA SER A 111 -0.75 15.13 -10.27
C SER A 111 -1.22 16.33 -9.45
N SER A 112 -2.09 16.12 -8.50
CA SER A 112 -2.67 17.19 -7.68
C SER A 112 -1.72 17.67 -6.61
#